data_a76fb321aabda9e9bb8c6af2571206f8
#
_entry.id   a76fb321aabda9e9bb8c6af2571206f8
#
_cell.length_a   1.000
_cell.length_b   1.000
_cell.length_c   1.000
_cell.angle_alpha   90.00
_cell.angle_beta   90.00
_cell.angle_gamma   90.00
#
_symmetry.space_group_name_H-M   'P 1'
#
loop_
_entity.id
_entity.type
_entity.pdbx_description
1 polymer ?
#
loop_
_entity_poly.entity_id
_entity_poly.type
_entity_poly.pdbx_seq_one_letter_code
_entity_poly.pdbx_strand_id
1 'polypeptide(L)'
;REVYGFVIDQEKAKKLIADEIRMSNHSPLVINIPGQSVEPKIKASDMDKLGIKELLGVGTTNFKGSPKNRVYNIKRALEQFQSVMVAPGEEFSFVHYLGEVDGEHGYLPELVIRNNKTEPEFGGGICQVSSTVFRAAIYSGLKITERRNHSYAVQYYKPYGMDATIYVPRPDFKFKNTTDNYIMMQSVIEGDILTFRFFGTKDGRTTSIDGPHILERGGDGSMRTVFTQEVKDKDGTVFQKDSFASNYKSPSLFPHPGEDTKLTTKPSNWSNTQWREYKRLNP
;
A
#
# COMPACT_ATOMS: atom_id res chain seq x y z
N ARG A 1 -9.34 12.39 10.50
CA ARG A 1 -10.74 12.49 10.98
C ARG A 1 -11.04 11.20 11.72
N GLU A 2 -11.57 11.30 12.94
CA GLU A 2 -11.97 10.14 13.73
C GLU A 2 -13.10 9.39 13.01
N VAL A 3 -13.01 8.05 13.04
CA VAL A 3 -14.05 7.19 12.51
C VAL A 3 -14.56 6.33 13.66
N TYR A 4 -15.81 6.53 14.02
CA TYR A 4 -16.49 5.71 15.00
C TYR A 4 -16.89 4.39 14.34
N GLY A 5 -16.58 3.29 15.01
CA GLY A 5 -17.07 1.98 14.63
C GLY A 5 -18.55 1.81 14.97
N PHE A 6 -19.17 0.80 14.37
CA PHE A 6 -20.54 0.42 14.68
C PHE A 6 -20.61 -1.10 14.82
N VAL A 7 -21.07 -1.55 15.98
CA VAL A 7 -21.19 -3.00 16.26
C VAL A 7 -22.66 -3.37 16.34
N ILE A 8 -23.03 -4.39 15.61
CA ILE A 8 -24.36 -4.98 15.59
C ILE A 8 -24.32 -6.27 16.41
N ASP A 9 -25.27 -6.41 17.34
CA ASP A 9 -25.55 -7.67 18.00
C ASP A 9 -26.18 -8.64 16.98
N GLN A 10 -25.39 -9.54 16.44
CA GLN A 10 -25.82 -10.42 15.37
C GLN A 10 -26.98 -11.33 15.75
N GLU A 11 -27.05 -11.79 17.00
CA GLU A 11 -28.14 -12.68 17.44
C GLU A 11 -29.46 -11.91 17.59
N LYS A 12 -29.41 -10.71 18.14
CA LYS A 12 -30.58 -9.82 18.16
C LYS A 12 -31.01 -9.41 16.76
N ALA A 13 -30.06 -9.11 15.87
CA ALA A 13 -30.35 -8.76 14.49
C ALA A 13 -31.04 -9.92 13.73
N LYS A 14 -30.51 -11.15 13.86
CA LYS A 14 -31.12 -12.34 13.27
C LYS A 14 -32.55 -12.56 13.75
N LYS A 15 -32.77 -12.44 15.06
CA LYS A 15 -34.11 -12.60 15.65
C LYS A 15 -35.07 -11.54 15.11
N LEU A 16 -34.67 -10.27 15.12
CA LEU A 16 -35.47 -9.14 14.65
C LEU A 16 -35.84 -9.30 13.16
N ILE A 17 -34.88 -9.70 12.31
CA ILE A 17 -35.11 -9.99 10.90
C ILE A 17 -36.12 -11.13 10.74
N ALA A 18 -35.95 -12.23 11.49
CA ALA A 18 -36.85 -13.37 11.40
C ALA A 18 -38.28 -13.03 11.85
N ASP A 19 -38.42 -12.24 12.90
CA ASP A 19 -39.72 -11.81 13.43
C ASP A 19 -40.42 -10.85 12.44
N GLU A 20 -39.71 -9.88 11.86
CA GLU A 20 -40.25 -8.96 10.87
C GLU A 20 -40.67 -9.66 9.57
N ILE A 21 -39.90 -10.61 9.08
CA ILE A 21 -40.25 -11.41 7.90
C ILE A 21 -41.54 -12.21 8.15
N ARG A 22 -41.74 -12.74 9.38
CA ARG A 22 -42.95 -13.48 9.74
C ARG A 22 -44.20 -12.62 9.89
N MET A 23 -43.99 -11.37 10.34
CA MET A 23 -45.10 -10.44 10.65
C MET A 23 -45.48 -9.52 9.50
N SER A 24 -44.60 -9.31 8.53
CA SER A 24 -44.81 -8.33 7.46
C SER A 24 -45.42 -8.97 6.21
N ASN A 25 -46.53 -8.37 5.73
CA ASN A 25 -47.12 -8.64 4.44
C ASN A 25 -46.73 -7.62 3.36
N HIS A 26 -45.75 -6.80 3.63
CA HIS A 26 -45.31 -5.68 2.78
C HIS A 26 -43.99 -5.96 2.05
N SER A 27 -43.90 -5.53 0.79
CA SER A 27 -42.67 -5.54 0.01
C SER A 27 -42.52 -4.16 -0.65
N PRO A 28 -41.38 -3.45 -0.51
CA PRO A 28 -40.15 -3.89 0.17
C PRO A 28 -40.24 -3.82 1.71
N LEU A 29 -39.52 -4.74 2.39
CA LEU A 29 -39.39 -4.75 3.85
C LEU A 29 -38.16 -3.94 4.26
N VAL A 30 -38.34 -2.93 5.14
CA VAL A 30 -37.25 -2.13 5.72
C VAL A 30 -37.15 -2.47 7.20
N ILE A 31 -36.00 -3.01 7.61
CA ILE A 31 -35.74 -3.43 8.98
C ILE A 31 -34.66 -2.52 9.58
N ASN A 32 -34.98 -1.81 10.64
CA ASN A 32 -34.01 -1.02 11.40
C ASN A 32 -33.28 -1.91 12.41
N ILE A 33 -32.01 -2.20 12.15
CA ILE A 33 -31.17 -3.01 13.04
C ILE A 33 -30.45 -2.07 14.02
N PRO A 34 -30.73 -2.15 15.34
CA PRO A 34 -30.02 -1.35 16.31
C PRO A 34 -28.58 -1.80 16.47
N GLY A 35 -27.68 -0.86 16.62
CA GLY A 35 -26.27 -1.13 16.90
C GLY A 35 -25.70 -0.11 17.88
N GLN A 36 -24.52 -0.39 18.38
CA GLN A 36 -23.80 0.47 19.30
C GLN A 36 -22.62 1.14 18.59
N SER A 37 -22.50 2.45 18.80
CA SER A 37 -21.32 3.19 18.34
C SER A 37 -20.11 2.79 19.21
N VAL A 38 -19.00 2.47 18.57
CA VAL A 38 -17.72 2.15 19.24
C VAL A 38 -16.75 3.28 18.96
N GLU A 39 -16.22 3.86 20.03
CA GLU A 39 -15.21 4.90 19.91
C GLU A 39 -13.91 4.34 19.31
N PRO A 40 -13.19 5.13 18.50
CA PRO A 40 -11.87 4.75 18.03
C PRO A 40 -10.90 4.58 19.21
N LYS A 41 -10.03 3.60 19.14
CA LYS A 41 -8.99 3.37 20.18
C LYS A 41 -8.03 4.56 20.32
N ILE A 42 -7.82 5.30 19.24
CA ILE A 42 -6.98 6.49 19.18
C ILE A 42 -7.86 7.64 18.67
N LYS A 43 -7.92 8.72 19.44
CA LYS A 43 -8.69 9.92 19.11
C LYS A 43 -7.77 11.03 18.61
N ALA A 44 -8.31 11.99 17.88
CA ALA A 44 -7.57 13.17 17.44
C ALA A 44 -7.00 13.97 18.63
N SER A 45 -7.69 13.96 19.78
CA SER A 45 -7.21 14.55 21.03
C SER A 45 -5.97 13.88 21.63
N ASP A 46 -5.63 12.68 21.17
CA ASP A 46 -4.49 11.92 21.71
C ASP A 46 -3.19 12.19 20.91
N MET A 47 -3.26 12.89 19.77
CA MET A 47 -2.12 13.09 18.87
C MET A 47 -0.91 13.67 19.59
N ASP A 48 -1.09 14.68 20.43
CA ASP A 48 0.00 15.27 21.18
C ASP A 48 0.62 14.30 22.19
N LYS A 49 -0.20 13.48 22.87
CA LYS A 49 0.26 12.45 23.82
C LYS A 49 1.00 11.32 23.13
N LEU A 50 0.60 11.00 21.90
CA LEU A 50 1.23 9.97 21.07
C LEU A 50 2.50 10.50 20.38
N GLY A 51 2.77 11.80 20.50
CA GLY A 51 3.95 12.42 19.89
C GLY A 51 3.81 12.66 18.38
N ILE A 52 2.59 12.79 17.85
CA ILE A 52 2.37 13.12 16.44
C ILE A 52 2.40 14.64 16.27
N LYS A 53 3.60 15.20 16.08
CA LYS A 53 3.82 16.65 16.11
C LYS A 53 4.32 17.24 14.82
N GLU A 54 5.19 16.52 14.10
CA GLU A 54 5.92 17.08 12.97
C GLU A 54 6.21 16.04 11.90
N LEU A 55 6.57 16.51 10.71
CA LEU A 55 6.92 15.66 9.57
C LEU A 55 8.31 15.04 9.79
N LEU A 56 8.40 13.70 9.73
CA LEU A 56 9.63 12.94 9.83
C LEU A 56 10.26 12.68 8.46
N GLY A 57 9.43 12.29 7.48
CA GLY A 57 9.91 11.99 6.14
C GLY A 57 8.77 11.90 5.12
N VAL A 58 9.16 12.00 3.84
CA VAL A 58 8.23 11.99 2.70
C VAL A 58 8.73 11.03 1.64
N GLY A 59 7.86 10.16 1.18
CA GLY A 59 8.09 9.33 0.00
C GLY A 59 7.17 9.76 -1.13
N THR A 60 7.67 9.79 -2.36
CA THR A 60 6.88 10.14 -3.54
C THR A 60 7.17 9.18 -4.68
N THR A 61 6.14 8.90 -5.47
CA THR A 61 6.25 8.20 -6.76
C THR A 61 5.29 8.80 -7.77
N ASN A 62 5.57 8.59 -9.04
CA ASN A 62 4.73 9.09 -10.14
C ASN A 62 4.17 7.90 -10.94
N PHE A 63 2.85 7.86 -11.11
CA PHE A 63 2.17 6.81 -11.87
C PHE A 63 1.56 7.33 -13.20
N LYS A 64 2.09 8.43 -13.73
CA LYS A 64 1.66 9.00 -15.01
C LYS A 64 1.68 7.96 -16.13
N GLY A 65 0.63 7.96 -16.95
CA GLY A 65 0.46 6.98 -18.02
C GLY A 65 -0.08 5.63 -17.57
N SER A 66 -0.50 5.51 -16.31
CA SER A 66 -1.13 4.28 -15.81
C SER A 66 -2.53 4.07 -16.41
N PRO A 67 -2.90 2.81 -16.76
CA PRO A 67 -4.26 2.47 -17.12
C PRO A 67 -5.27 2.77 -16.00
N LYS A 68 -6.54 2.91 -16.36
CA LYS A 68 -7.62 3.27 -15.41
C LYS A 68 -7.73 2.29 -14.23
N ASN A 69 -7.65 0.98 -14.51
CA ASN A 69 -7.73 -0.04 -13.46
C ASN A 69 -6.56 0.05 -12.49
N ARG A 70 -5.34 0.33 -13.01
CA ARG A 70 -4.15 0.53 -12.17
C ARG A 70 -4.32 1.74 -11.24
N VAL A 71 -4.81 2.85 -11.77
CA VAL A 71 -5.10 4.05 -10.97
C VAL A 71 -6.16 3.77 -9.91
N TYR A 72 -7.20 3.03 -10.29
CA TYR A 72 -8.25 2.61 -9.36
C TYR A 72 -7.69 1.75 -8.22
N ASN A 73 -6.89 0.72 -8.53
CA ASN A 73 -6.28 -0.15 -7.54
C ASN A 73 -5.32 0.60 -6.60
N ILE A 74 -4.55 1.56 -7.11
CA ILE A 74 -3.70 2.43 -6.29
C ILE A 74 -4.56 3.17 -5.26
N LYS A 75 -5.66 3.81 -5.69
CA LYS A 75 -6.58 4.55 -4.81
C LYS A 75 -7.23 3.62 -3.79
N ARG A 76 -7.70 2.45 -4.22
CA ARG A 76 -8.32 1.45 -3.34
C ARG A 76 -7.35 0.97 -2.25
N ALA A 77 -6.09 0.68 -2.64
CA ALA A 77 -5.08 0.28 -1.67
C ALA A 77 -4.75 1.39 -0.67
N LEU A 78 -4.72 2.66 -1.11
CA LEU A 78 -4.44 3.79 -0.22
C LEU A 78 -5.44 3.94 0.93
N GLU A 79 -6.69 3.52 0.75
CA GLU A 79 -7.71 3.56 1.80
C GLU A 79 -7.30 2.77 3.03
N GLN A 80 -6.49 1.70 2.86
CA GLN A 80 -6.01 0.87 3.96
C GLN A 80 -4.88 1.53 4.78
N PHE A 81 -4.22 2.54 4.23
CA PHE A 81 -3.03 3.17 4.84
C PHE A 81 -3.28 4.57 5.39
N GLN A 82 -4.52 5.07 5.31
CA GLN A 82 -4.85 6.37 5.87
C GLN A 82 -4.86 6.32 7.40
N SER A 83 -4.05 7.18 8.01
CA SER A 83 -3.93 7.31 9.47
C SER A 83 -3.49 6.02 10.18
N VAL A 84 -2.76 5.14 9.49
CA VAL A 84 -2.11 4.00 10.15
C VAL A 84 -1.13 4.54 11.18
N MET A 85 -1.21 3.97 12.39
CA MET A 85 -0.37 4.31 13.53
C MET A 85 0.56 3.14 13.83
N VAL A 86 1.85 3.41 13.93
CA VAL A 86 2.88 2.41 14.27
C VAL A 86 3.49 2.79 15.62
N ALA A 87 3.29 1.94 16.63
CA ALA A 87 3.78 2.19 17.99
C ALA A 87 5.31 2.17 18.09
N PRO A 88 5.90 2.77 19.12
CA PRO A 88 7.34 2.63 19.40
C PRO A 88 7.76 1.15 19.47
N GLY A 89 8.81 0.78 18.73
CA GLY A 89 9.33 -0.58 18.67
C GLY A 89 8.51 -1.56 17.83
N GLU A 90 7.33 -1.18 17.35
CA GLU A 90 6.48 -2.02 16.50
C GLU A 90 7.08 -2.21 15.11
N GLU A 91 6.88 -3.40 14.54
CA GLU A 91 7.18 -3.69 13.15
C GLU A 91 5.93 -3.52 12.30
N PHE A 92 5.96 -2.56 11.37
CA PHE A 92 4.94 -2.40 10.34
C PHE A 92 5.10 -3.48 9.28
N SER A 93 3.98 -4.11 8.88
CA SER A 93 3.88 -5.02 7.72
C SER A 93 2.90 -4.45 6.71
N PHE A 94 3.36 -4.22 5.49
CA PHE A 94 2.52 -3.68 4.42
C PHE A 94 1.37 -4.63 4.08
N VAL A 95 1.68 -5.93 3.94
CA VAL A 95 0.67 -6.94 3.58
C VAL A 95 -0.38 -7.10 4.69
N HIS A 96 0.01 -6.97 5.97
CA HIS A 96 -0.93 -7.03 7.08
C HIS A 96 -2.00 -5.92 6.99
N TYR A 97 -1.58 -4.68 6.73
CA TYR A 97 -2.51 -3.55 6.60
C TYR A 97 -3.27 -3.56 5.28
N LEU A 98 -2.67 -4.05 4.20
CA LEU A 98 -3.31 -4.16 2.90
C LEU A 98 -4.51 -5.11 2.92
N GLY A 99 -4.37 -6.26 3.60
CA GLY A 99 -5.36 -7.32 3.61
C GLY A 99 -5.41 -8.11 2.29
N GLU A 100 -6.54 -8.74 2.05
CA GLU A 100 -6.77 -9.57 0.85
C GLU A 100 -6.89 -8.70 -0.42
N VAL A 101 -6.33 -9.23 -1.52
CA VAL A 101 -6.28 -8.55 -2.82
C VAL A 101 -7.01 -9.39 -3.86
N ASP A 102 -8.31 -9.19 -3.93
CA ASP A 102 -9.20 -9.86 -4.86
C ASP A 102 -10.39 -8.96 -5.24
N GLY A 103 -11.29 -9.49 -6.04
CA GLY A 103 -12.47 -8.74 -6.46
C GLY A 103 -13.52 -8.55 -5.38
N GLU A 104 -13.58 -9.42 -4.36
CA GLU A 104 -14.52 -9.28 -3.23
C GLU A 104 -14.11 -8.10 -2.34
N HIS A 105 -12.79 -7.85 -2.24
CA HIS A 105 -12.22 -6.70 -1.54
C HIS A 105 -12.10 -5.45 -2.43
N GLY A 106 -12.72 -5.46 -3.61
CA GLY A 106 -12.90 -4.30 -4.47
C GLY A 106 -11.70 -3.97 -5.36
N TYR A 107 -10.76 -4.87 -5.57
CA TYR A 107 -9.69 -4.68 -6.55
C TYR A 107 -10.12 -5.08 -7.95
N LEU A 108 -9.51 -4.47 -8.95
CA LEU A 108 -9.73 -4.74 -10.36
C LEU A 108 -8.52 -5.47 -10.95
N PRO A 109 -8.75 -6.30 -11.97
CA PRO A 109 -7.65 -6.90 -12.71
C PRO A 109 -6.86 -5.85 -13.48
N GLU A 110 -5.55 -5.99 -13.41
CA GLU A 110 -4.58 -5.21 -14.14
C GLU A 110 -3.29 -6.00 -14.24
N LEU A 111 -2.38 -5.61 -15.12
CA LEU A 111 -1.13 -6.32 -15.34
C LEU A 111 -0.27 -6.40 -14.08
N VAL A 112 0.10 -7.62 -13.72
CA VAL A 112 0.98 -7.95 -12.60
C VAL A 112 2.15 -8.78 -13.10
N ILE A 113 3.32 -8.54 -12.51
CA ILE A 113 4.54 -9.30 -12.81
C ILE A 113 4.61 -10.49 -11.85
N ARG A 114 4.36 -11.70 -12.36
CA ARG A 114 4.40 -12.93 -11.56
C ARG A 114 5.05 -14.08 -12.34
N ASN A 115 5.88 -14.89 -11.66
CA ASN A 115 6.48 -16.10 -12.23
C ASN A 115 7.13 -15.89 -13.63
N ASN A 116 7.84 -14.76 -13.82
CA ASN A 116 8.44 -14.35 -15.10
C ASN A 116 7.40 -14.14 -16.22
N LYS A 117 6.16 -13.81 -15.88
CA LYS A 117 5.11 -13.43 -16.83
C LYS A 117 4.48 -12.11 -16.41
N THR A 118 3.90 -11.41 -17.36
CA THR A 118 3.03 -10.27 -17.12
C THR A 118 1.64 -10.70 -17.51
N GLU A 119 0.77 -10.83 -16.53
CA GLU A 119 -0.60 -11.33 -16.73
C GLU A 119 -1.63 -10.51 -15.92
N PRO A 120 -2.90 -10.45 -16.36
CA PRO A 120 -3.94 -9.78 -15.60
C PRO A 120 -4.24 -10.51 -14.29
N GLU A 121 -3.99 -9.85 -13.16
CA GLU A 121 -4.37 -10.28 -11.82
C GLU A 121 -5.01 -9.11 -11.05
N PHE A 122 -5.73 -9.41 -9.98
CA PHE A 122 -6.29 -8.36 -9.11
C PHE A 122 -5.17 -7.56 -8.44
N GLY A 123 -5.38 -6.24 -8.32
CA GLY A 123 -4.50 -5.37 -7.56
C GLY A 123 -3.25 -4.89 -8.30
N GLY A 124 -3.14 -5.08 -9.63
CA GLY A 124 -2.07 -4.48 -10.41
C GLY A 124 -1.98 -2.97 -10.14
N GLY A 125 -0.81 -2.50 -9.69
CA GLY A 125 -0.58 -1.13 -9.25
C GLY A 125 -0.28 -0.96 -7.76
N ILE A 126 -0.61 -1.92 -6.90
CA ILE A 126 -0.41 -1.83 -5.43
C ILE A 126 1.07 -1.62 -5.07
N CYS A 127 2.01 -2.19 -5.82
CA CYS A 127 3.43 -1.94 -5.61
C CYS A 127 3.86 -0.46 -5.78
N GLN A 128 3.02 0.39 -6.38
CA GLN A 128 3.21 1.84 -6.36
C GLN A 128 3.08 2.36 -4.93
N VAL A 129 2.09 1.85 -4.19
CA VAL A 129 1.83 2.23 -2.80
C VAL A 129 2.99 1.77 -1.92
N SER A 130 3.37 0.48 -1.99
CA SER A 130 4.46 -0.07 -1.16
C SER A 130 5.81 0.61 -1.43
N SER A 131 6.12 0.92 -2.70
CA SER A 131 7.35 1.66 -3.05
C SER A 131 7.34 3.08 -2.50
N THR A 132 6.17 3.74 -2.43
CA THR A 132 6.06 5.09 -1.87
C THR A 132 6.20 5.07 -0.35
N VAL A 133 5.59 4.09 0.33
CA VAL A 133 5.74 3.86 1.78
C VAL A 133 7.20 3.54 2.11
N PHE A 134 7.87 2.69 1.33
CA PHE A 134 9.30 2.37 1.48
C PHE A 134 10.16 3.63 1.45
N ARG A 135 9.94 4.52 0.48
CA ARG A 135 10.67 5.80 0.40
C ARG A 135 10.43 6.67 1.62
N ALA A 136 9.17 6.78 2.08
CA ALA A 136 8.86 7.54 3.28
C ALA A 136 9.60 6.98 4.51
N ALA A 137 9.64 5.65 4.67
CA ALA A 137 10.35 4.99 5.76
C ALA A 137 11.87 5.24 5.69
N ILE A 138 12.47 5.12 4.50
CA ILE A 138 13.90 5.38 4.26
C ILE A 138 14.24 6.83 4.62
N TYR A 139 13.49 7.81 4.13
CA TYR A 139 13.76 9.24 4.41
C TYR A 139 13.43 9.64 5.85
N SER A 140 12.63 8.85 6.57
CA SER A 140 12.41 9.03 8.01
C SER A 140 13.50 8.38 8.88
N GLY A 141 14.51 7.74 8.31
CA GLY A 141 15.58 7.07 9.07
C GLY A 141 15.10 5.84 9.83
N LEU A 142 14.07 5.15 9.33
CA LEU A 142 13.54 3.94 9.96
C LEU A 142 14.30 2.70 9.51
N LYS A 143 14.33 1.67 10.37
CA LYS A 143 14.96 0.38 10.06
C LYS A 143 14.08 -0.44 9.16
N ILE A 144 14.51 -0.71 7.94
CA ILE A 144 13.85 -1.64 7.03
C ILE A 144 14.20 -3.07 7.44
N THR A 145 13.20 -3.90 7.68
CA THR A 145 13.36 -5.28 8.13
C THR A 145 13.05 -6.31 7.04
N GLU A 146 12.19 -5.96 6.07
CA GLU A 146 11.95 -6.77 4.88
C GLU A 146 11.71 -5.87 3.66
N ARG A 147 12.44 -6.12 2.59
CA ARG A 147 12.24 -5.44 1.30
C ARG A 147 12.73 -6.30 0.15
N ARG A 148 11.97 -6.33 -0.94
CA ARG A 148 12.39 -6.95 -2.20
C ARG A 148 12.20 -5.96 -3.36
N ASN A 149 13.18 -5.88 -4.29
CA ASN A 149 13.03 -5.11 -5.53
C ASN A 149 12.19 -5.89 -6.55
N HIS A 150 11.62 -5.19 -7.53
CA HIS A 150 10.92 -5.83 -8.65
C HIS A 150 11.88 -6.68 -9.49
N SER A 151 11.32 -7.65 -10.20
CA SER A 151 12.10 -8.56 -11.05
C SER A 151 12.83 -7.85 -12.18
N TYR A 152 12.27 -6.76 -12.72
CA TYR A 152 12.91 -5.87 -13.69
C TYR A 152 12.68 -4.40 -13.33
N ALA A 153 13.44 -3.49 -13.92
CA ALA A 153 13.41 -2.06 -13.65
C ALA A 153 12.15 -1.41 -14.25
N VAL A 154 11.13 -1.17 -13.42
CA VAL A 154 9.86 -0.58 -13.84
C VAL A 154 9.96 0.95 -13.80
N GLN A 155 9.58 1.60 -14.90
CA GLN A 155 9.74 3.07 -15.07
C GLN A 155 9.01 3.92 -14.04
N TYR A 156 7.89 3.45 -13.47
CA TYR A 156 7.13 4.18 -12.45
C TYR A 156 7.89 4.36 -11.14
N TYR A 157 8.94 3.54 -10.90
CA TYR A 157 9.66 3.52 -9.64
C TYR A 157 11.05 4.17 -9.71
N LYS A 158 11.28 5.01 -10.72
CA LYS A 158 12.51 5.82 -10.75
C LYS A 158 12.62 6.72 -9.49
N PRO A 159 13.84 6.92 -8.94
CA PRO A 159 15.10 6.34 -9.36
C PRO A 159 15.16 4.83 -9.09
N TYR A 160 15.75 4.08 -10.01
CA TYR A 160 15.86 2.62 -9.90
C TYR A 160 16.69 2.21 -8.69
N GLY A 161 16.22 1.21 -7.94
CA GLY A 161 16.80 0.79 -6.67
C GLY A 161 15.96 1.19 -5.46
N MET A 162 15.04 2.15 -5.61
CA MET A 162 14.19 2.66 -4.52
C MET A 162 12.73 2.20 -4.67
N ASP A 163 12.53 0.93 -5.00
CA ASP A 163 11.24 0.27 -5.09
C ASP A 163 11.11 -0.87 -4.07
N ALA A 164 9.89 -1.23 -3.74
CA ALA A 164 9.55 -2.37 -2.91
C ALA A 164 8.38 -3.12 -3.52
N THR A 165 8.62 -4.36 -3.98
CA THR A 165 7.56 -5.24 -4.47
C THR A 165 6.91 -5.99 -3.31
N ILE A 166 5.61 -6.16 -3.41
CA ILE A 166 4.82 -7.00 -2.51
C ILE A 166 3.93 -7.95 -3.30
N TYR A 167 3.55 -9.03 -2.67
CA TYR A 167 2.51 -9.94 -3.12
C TYR A 167 1.91 -10.65 -1.91
N VAL A 168 0.58 -10.77 -1.83
CA VAL A 168 -0.10 -11.40 -0.69
C VAL A 168 -0.01 -12.92 -0.83
N PRO A 169 0.47 -13.69 0.18
CA PRO A 169 1.00 -13.22 1.47
C PRO A 169 2.50 -12.84 1.46
N ARG A 170 3.24 -13.08 0.39
CA ARG A 170 4.69 -12.80 0.26
C ARG A 170 5.12 -12.59 -1.19
N PRO A 171 6.15 -11.73 -1.44
CA PRO A 171 6.97 -10.96 -0.50
C PRO A 171 6.20 -9.84 0.19
N ASP A 172 6.71 -9.38 1.35
CA ASP A 172 6.19 -8.25 2.11
C ASP A 172 7.19 -7.08 2.09
N PHE A 173 6.73 -5.91 2.50
CA PHE A 173 7.54 -4.77 2.85
C PHE A 173 7.33 -4.44 4.33
N LYS A 174 8.42 -4.40 5.11
CA LYS A 174 8.37 -4.15 6.54
C LYS A 174 9.41 -3.15 6.99
N PHE A 175 9.05 -2.36 8.00
CA PHE A 175 9.98 -1.51 8.72
C PHE A 175 9.65 -1.50 10.21
N LYS A 176 10.64 -1.21 11.05
CA LYS A 176 10.46 -1.06 12.48
C LYS A 176 10.43 0.42 12.85
N ASN A 177 9.46 0.82 13.66
CA ASN A 177 9.48 2.13 14.29
C ASN A 177 10.59 2.15 15.38
N THR A 178 11.70 2.78 15.06
CA THR A 178 12.86 2.91 15.93
C THR A 178 12.90 4.23 16.70
N THR A 179 11.76 4.94 16.74
CA THR A 179 11.59 6.17 17.54
C THR A 179 10.87 5.87 18.85
N ASP A 180 10.91 6.79 19.80
CA ASP A 180 10.28 6.65 21.12
C ASP A 180 8.79 7.03 21.12
N ASN A 181 8.27 7.49 19.98
CA ASN A 181 6.87 7.94 19.82
C ASN A 181 6.18 7.20 18.69
N TYR A 182 4.86 7.31 18.62
CA TYR A 182 4.10 6.79 17.50
C TYR A 182 4.48 7.48 16.18
N ILE A 183 4.39 6.73 15.10
CA ILE A 183 4.45 7.25 13.73
C ILE A 183 3.07 7.14 13.12
N MET A 184 2.54 8.24 12.57
CA MET A 184 1.30 8.27 11.82
C MET A 184 1.62 8.39 10.32
N MET A 185 1.00 7.55 9.52
CA MET A 185 1.10 7.57 8.08
C MET A 185 -0.06 8.36 7.46
N GLN A 186 0.23 9.24 6.53
CA GLN A 186 -0.76 9.97 5.74
C GLN A 186 -0.40 9.89 4.27
N SER A 187 -1.38 9.64 3.41
CA SER A 187 -1.17 9.62 1.97
C SER A 187 -2.03 10.68 1.25
N VAL A 188 -1.54 11.14 0.12
CA VAL A 188 -2.25 12.03 -0.79
C VAL A 188 -1.88 11.73 -2.24
N ILE A 189 -2.85 11.90 -3.15
CA ILE A 189 -2.65 11.89 -4.60
C ILE A 189 -2.92 13.29 -5.13
N GLU A 190 -1.94 13.88 -5.80
CA GLU A 190 -2.02 15.15 -6.48
C GLU A 190 -1.64 14.95 -7.96
N GLY A 191 -2.64 15.01 -8.85
CA GLY A 191 -2.46 14.59 -10.25
C GLY A 191 -2.04 13.12 -10.34
N ASP A 192 -0.86 12.86 -10.91
CA ASP A 192 -0.27 11.52 -11.04
C ASP A 192 0.80 11.21 -9.98
N ILE A 193 0.93 12.05 -8.96
CA ILE A 193 1.92 11.91 -7.90
C ILE A 193 1.25 11.33 -6.67
N LEU A 194 1.77 10.20 -6.20
CA LEU A 194 1.44 9.61 -4.92
C LEU A 194 2.50 10.02 -3.89
N THR A 195 2.05 10.54 -2.76
CA THR A 195 2.91 10.96 -1.65
C THR A 195 2.48 10.26 -0.36
N PHE A 196 3.45 9.72 0.38
CA PHE A 196 3.29 9.35 1.78
C PHE A 196 4.09 10.29 2.67
N ARG A 197 3.46 10.76 3.73
CA ARG A 197 4.06 11.59 4.79
C ARG A 197 4.01 10.80 6.09
N PHE A 198 5.15 10.71 6.77
CA PHE A 198 5.24 10.12 8.10
C PHE A 198 5.38 11.23 9.12
N PHE A 199 4.47 11.25 10.09
CA PHE A 199 4.44 12.21 11.17
C PHE A 199 4.77 11.54 12.50
N GLY A 200 5.47 12.24 13.37
CA GLY A 200 5.89 11.78 14.69
C GLY A 200 6.58 12.87 15.47
N THR A 201 7.50 12.52 16.34
CA THR A 201 8.39 13.46 17.05
C THR A 201 9.82 13.28 16.56
N LYS A 202 10.46 14.35 16.12
CA LYS A 202 11.89 14.33 15.80
C LYS A 202 12.71 14.13 17.08
N ASP A 203 13.59 13.16 17.06
CA ASP A 203 14.51 12.82 18.14
C ASP A 203 15.93 13.35 17.92
N GLY A 204 16.08 14.24 16.93
CA GLY A 204 17.37 14.82 16.56
C GLY A 204 18.18 13.98 15.58
N ARG A 205 17.64 12.81 15.16
CA ARG A 205 18.31 12.00 14.12
C ARG A 205 18.39 12.75 12.80
N THR A 206 19.48 12.49 12.07
CA THR A 206 19.65 12.94 10.68
C THR A 206 19.82 11.72 9.78
N THR A 207 19.17 11.75 8.62
CA THR A 207 19.22 10.67 7.64
C THR A 207 19.87 11.15 6.36
N SER A 208 20.85 10.42 5.88
CA SER A 208 21.47 10.64 4.57
C SER A 208 21.34 9.40 3.70
N ILE A 209 21.14 9.63 2.41
CA ILE A 209 21.04 8.60 1.38
C ILE A 209 22.16 8.83 0.37
N ASP A 210 23.00 7.82 0.19
CA ASP A 210 23.99 7.77 -0.86
C ASP A 210 23.52 6.85 -1.99
N GLY A 211 23.31 7.42 -3.18
CA GLY A 211 22.74 6.74 -4.33
C GLY A 211 21.24 7.04 -4.58
N PRO A 212 20.55 6.22 -5.37
CA PRO A 212 21.00 4.94 -5.94
C PRO A 212 22.10 5.07 -7.01
N HIS A 213 23.13 4.26 -6.89
CA HIS A 213 24.17 4.11 -7.89
C HIS A 213 23.87 2.92 -8.80
N ILE A 214 24.01 3.10 -10.10
CA ILE A 214 23.93 1.99 -11.07
C ILE A 214 25.34 1.37 -11.14
N LEU A 215 25.47 0.14 -10.63
CA LEU A 215 26.71 -0.60 -10.65
C LEU A 215 26.96 -1.26 -12.00
N GLU A 216 25.90 -1.80 -12.61
CA GLU A 216 25.95 -2.51 -13.88
C GLU A 216 24.68 -2.21 -14.69
N ARG A 217 24.84 -2.11 -16.00
CA ARG A 217 23.72 -2.00 -16.93
C ARG A 217 24.01 -2.85 -18.15
N GLY A 218 23.23 -3.90 -18.37
CA GLY A 218 23.31 -4.74 -19.56
C GLY A 218 22.64 -4.08 -20.78
N GLY A 219 23.11 -4.41 -21.95
CA GLY A 219 22.50 -3.99 -23.22
C GLY A 219 21.07 -4.53 -23.43
N ASP A 220 20.70 -5.56 -22.70
CA ASP A 220 19.37 -6.18 -22.67
C ASP A 220 18.40 -5.49 -21.68
N GLY A 221 18.83 -4.39 -21.03
CA GLY A 221 18.07 -3.66 -20.03
C GLY A 221 18.15 -4.21 -18.59
N SER A 222 18.92 -5.28 -18.38
CA SER A 222 19.25 -5.76 -17.03
C SER A 222 20.06 -4.70 -16.27
N MET A 223 19.95 -4.67 -14.93
CA MET A 223 20.59 -3.61 -14.15
C MET A 223 20.86 -4.08 -12.72
N ARG A 224 21.98 -3.65 -12.16
CA ARG A 224 22.27 -3.73 -10.72
C ARG A 224 22.43 -2.34 -10.14
N THR A 225 21.76 -2.09 -9.02
CA THR A 225 21.88 -0.81 -8.33
C THR A 225 22.12 -1.04 -6.84
N VAL A 226 22.69 -0.04 -6.19
CA VAL A 226 22.85 -0.01 -4.73
C VAL A 226 22.60 1.40 -4.22
N PHE A 227 22.01 1.53 -3.05
CA PHE A 227 22.06 2.76 -2.26
C PHE A 227 22.29 2.43 -0.79
N THR A 228 22.78 3.40 -0.05
CA THR A 228 23.03 3.26 1.39
C THR A 228 22.22 4.31 2.15
N GLN A 229 21.54 3.87 3.21
CA GLN A 229 20.95 4.74 4.21
C GLN A 229 21.90 4.80 5.41
N GLU A 230 22.25 6.00 5.84
CA GLU A 230 23.00 6.23 7.07
C GLU A 230 22.19 7.14 7.99
N VAL A 231 22.01 6.73 9.25
CA VAL A 231 21.27 7.48 10.25
C VAL A 231 22.20 7.79 11.42
N LYS A 232 22.29 9.07 11.76
CA LYS A 232 23.06 9.59 12.89
C LYS A 232 22.11 10.07 13.97
N ASP A 233 22.53 9.94 15.20
CA ASP A 233 21.88 10.58 16.34
C ASP A 233 22.12 12.09 16.38
N LYS A 234 21.54 12.75 17.39
CA LYS A 234 21.69 14.19 17.60
C LYS A 234 23.16 14.64 17.81
N ASP A 235 24.04 13.73 18.25
CA ASP A 235 25.45 13.98 18.51
C ASP A 235 26.34 13.68 17.29
N GLY A 236 25.73 13.27 16.18
CA GLY A 236 26.41 12.95 14.93
C GLY A 236 26.95 11.52 14.84
N THR A 237 26.71 10.68 15.85
CA THR A 237 27.16 9.28 15.87
C THR A 237 26.28 8.45 14.96
N VAL A 238 26.88 7.66 14.06
CA VAL A 238 26.16 6.72 13.20
C VAL A 238 25.68 5.55 14.04
N PHE A 239 24.37 5.38 14.19
CA PHE A 239 23.79 4.24 14.90
C PHE A 239 23.10 3.23 13.96
N GLN A 240 22.84 3.61 12.70
CA GLN A 240 22.29 2.72 11.69
C GLN A 240 22.93 3.00 10.34
N LYS A 241 23.39 1.95 9.67
CA LYS A 241 23.88 2.01 8.30
C LYS A 241 23.46 0.76 7.56
N ASP A 242 22.60 0.93 6.54
CA ASP A 242 22.03 -0.16 5.77
C ASP A 242 22.30 0.05 4.28
N SER A 243 22.64 -1.03 3.59
CA SER A 243 22.84 -1.03 2.15
C SER A 243 21.74 -1.85 1.46
N PHE A 244 21.17 -1.27 0.41
CA PHE A 244 20.06 -1.85 -0.34
C PHE A 244 20.48 -2.12 -1.78
N ALA A 245 20.82 -3.37 -2.06
CA ALA A 245 21.10 -3.82 -3.41
C ALA A 245 19.81 -4.18 -4.15
N SER A 246 19.75 -3.90 -5.44
CA SER A 246 18.67 -4.32 -6.33
C SER A 246 19.27 -4.96 -7.59
N ASN A 247 18.71 -6.10 -7.97
CA ASN A 247 19.12 -6.83 -9.16
C ASN A 247 17.90 -6.97 -10.08
N TYR A 248 17.91 -6.26 -11.19
CA TYR A 248 16.86 -6.24 -12.19
C TYR A 248 17.26 -7.10 -13.39
N LYS A 249 16.44 -8.07 -13.71
CA LYS A 249 16.59 -8.90 -14.92
C LYS A 249 16.22 -8.08 -16.17
N SER A 250 16.55 -8.61 -17.34
CA SER A 250 16.11 -8.03 -18.61
C SER A 250 14.58 -7.94 -18.67
N PRO A 251 14.00 -6.79 -19.06
CA PRO A 251 12.55 -6.66 -19.30
C PRO A 251 12.02 -7.62 -20.35
N SER A 252 12.86 -8.06 -21.30
CA SER A 252 12.48 -9.01 -22.35
C SER A 252 12.06 -10.39 -21.83
N LEU A 253 12.48 -10.73 -20.60
CA LEU A 253 12.05 -11.96 -19.91
C LEU A 253 10.62 -11.87 -19.36
N PHE A 254 9.99 -10.68 -19.41
CA PHE A 254 8.66 -10.39 -18.90
C PHE A 254 7.82 -9.73 -20.00
N PRO A 255 7.53 -10.45 -21.09
CA PRO A 255 6.81 -9.86 -22.21
C PRO A 255 5.45 -9.35 -21.73
N HIS A 256 5.15 -8.09 -22.07
CA HIS A 256 3.79 -7.58 -21.91
C HIS A 256 2.91 -8.26 -22.95
N PRO A 257 1.73 -8.78 -22.57
CA PRO A 257 0.72 -9.08 -23.57
C PRO A 257 0.49 -7.79 -24.36
N GLY A 258 0.39 -7.86 -25.68
CA GLY A 258 0.26 -6.70 -26.56
C GLY A 258 -0.82 -5.72 -26.11
N GLU A 259 -0.93 -4.56 -26.77
CA GLU A 259 -1.82 -3.46 -26.35
C GLU A 259 -3.31 -3.82 -26.14
N ASP A 260 -3.75 -4.99 -26.62
CA ASP A 260 -5.08 -5.58 -26.39
C ASP A 260 -5.16 -6.36 -25.07
N THR A 261 -4.91 -5.68 -23.96
CA THR A 261 -5.14 -6.26 -22.63
C THR A 261 -6.61 -6.22 -22.19
N LYS A 262 -7.51 -5.72 -23.05
CA LYS A 262 -8.94 -5.75 -22.78
C LYS A 262 -9.44 -7.21 -22.80
N LEU A 263 -9.95 -7.65 -21.67
CA LEU A 263 -10.63 -8.93 -21.62
C LEU A 263 -11.91 -8.86 -22.47
N THR A 264 -12.00 -9.70 -23.48
CA THR A 264 -13.17 -9.80 -24.35
C THR A 264 -14.24 -10.74 -23.78
N THR A 265 -13.83 -11.64 -22.88
CA THR A 265 -14.70 -12.60 -22.21
C THR A 265 -14.52 -12.52 -20.69
N LYS A 266 -15.62 -12.77 -19.97
CA LYS A 266 -15.59 -12.81 -18.51
C LYS A 266 -14.75 -14.00 -18.04
N PRO A 267 -13.70 -13.78 -17.21
CA PRO A 267 -12.98 -14.87 -16.57
C PRO A 267 -13.92 -15.74 -15.72
N SER A 268 -13.68 -17.04 -15.70
CA SER A 268 -14.55 -18.01 -15.02
C SER A 268 -14.64 -17.80 -13.51
N ASN A 269 -13.58 -17.23 -12.91
CA ASN A 269 -13.48 -16.91 -11.49
C ASN A 269 -14.05 -15.53 -11.11
N TRP A 270 -14.66 -14.79 -12.07
CA TRP A 270 -15.24 -13.47 -11.80
C TRP A 270 -16.75 -13.55 -11.60
N SER A 271 -17.25 -12.76 -10.64
CA SER A 271 -18.68 -12.50 -10.51
C SER A 271 -19.21 -11.63 -11.67
N ASN A 272 -20.51 -11.64 -11.88
CA ASN A 272 -21.14 -10.77 -12.89
C ASN A 272 -20.99 -9.26 -12.52
N THR A 273 -20.89 -8.96 -11.24
CA THR A 273 -20.67 -7.57 -10.76
C THR A 273 -19.28 -7.09 -11.12
N GLN A 274 -18.26 -7.89 -10.87
CA GLN A 274 -16.86 -7.59 -11.24
C GLN A 274 -16.71 -7.41 -12.75
N TRP A 275 -17.36 -8.27 -13.55
CA TRP A 275 -17.34 -8.16 -15.00
C TRP A 275 -18.04 -6.89 -15.52
N ARG A 276 -19.16 -6.48 -14.91
CA ARG A 276 -19.85 -5.22 -15.25
C ARG A 276 -18.97 -4.01 -14.93
N GLU A 277 -18.34 -4.00 -13.76
CA GLU A 277 -17.44 -2.90 -13.36
C GLU A 277 -16.20 -2.81 -14.26
N TYR A 278 -15.61 -3.96 -14.58
CA TYR A 278 -14.51 -4.01 -15.55
C TYR A 278 -14.90 -3.38 -16.90
N LYS A 279 -16.05 -3.76 -17.45
CA LYS A 279 -16.54 -3.19 -18.73
C LYS A 279 -16.84 -1.69 -18.63
N ARG A 280 -17.34 -1.23 -17.49
CA ARG A 280 -17.60 0.20 -17.26
C ARG A 280 -16.30 1.02 -17.30
N LEU A 281 -15.21 0.49 -16.77
CA LEU A 281 -13.90 1.14 -16.72
C LEU A 281 -13.09 0.95 -18.01
N ASN A 282 -13.41 -0.05 -18.81
CA ASN A 282 -12.73 -0.39 -20.07
C ASN A 282 -13.74 -0.51 -21.23
N PRO A 283 -14.38 0.61 -21.62
CA PRO A 283 -15.38 0.63 -22.69
C PRO A 283 -14.84 0.26 -24.06
#